data_036d5920b3c4e2f884181a50cffb4171
#
_entry.id   036d5920b3c4e2f884181a50cffb4171
#
_cell.length_a   1.000
_cell.length_b   1.000
_cell.length_c   1.000
_cell.angle_alpha   90.00
_cell.angle_beta   90.00
_cell.angle_gamma   90.00
#
_symmetry.space_group_name_H-M   'P 1'
#
loop_
_entity.id
_entity.type
_entity.pdbx_description
1 polymer ?
#
loop_
_entity_poly.entity_id
_entity_poly.type
_entity_poly.pdbx_seq_one_letter_code
_entity_poly.pdbx_strand_id
1 'polypeptide(L)'
;MNVAERRLLQAWRSLPEGGRASLLDYAEFLQQRQTAAIAVEAVPQTPLDIPRPREESVIKAVRRLNATYPMLESDHSLLNEVSTQMTRHIIHGEKADSVIDQLELIFRQKYDAHSALKASAP
;
A
#
# COMPACT_ATOMS: atom_id res chain seq x y z
N MET A 1 -7.84 -36.70 0.44
CA MET A 1 -7.87 -35.80 1.61
C MET A 1 -6.64 -36.10 2.49
N ASN A 2 -5.86 -35.07 2.81
CA ASN A 2 -4.67 -35.22 3.62
C ASN A 2 -5.01 -35.21 5.13
N VAL A 3 -3.99 -35.45 6.00
CA VAL A 3 -4.18 -35.50 7.45
C VAL A 3 -4.71 -34.17 8.01
N ALA A 4 -4.22 -33.05 7.52
CA ALA A 4 -4.66 -31.71 7.98
C ALA A 4 -6.13 -31.47 7.65
N GLU A 5 -6.57 -31.83 6.46
CA GLU A 5 -7.96 -31.70 6.06
C GLU A 5 -8.88 -32.57 6.90
N ARG A 6 -8.48 -33.80 7.18
CA ARG A 6 -9.24 -34.71 8.05
C ARG A 6 -9.35 -34.15 9.47
N ARG A 7 -8.27 -33.61 10.01
CA ARG A 7 -8.27 -32.97 11.34
C ARG A 7 -9.20 -31.77 11.39
N LEU A 8 -9.19 -30.96 10.32
CA LEU A 8 -10.06 -29.79 10.22
C LEU A 8 -11.53 -30.20 10.17
N LEU A 9 -11.88 -31.20 9.36
CA LEU A 9 -13.25 -31.70 9.25
C LEU A 9 -13.71 -32.34 10.56
N GLN A 10 -12.84 -33.08 11.24
CA GLN A 10 -13.14 -33.67 12.54
C GLN A 10 -13.41 -32.61 13.60
N ALA A 11 -12.60 -31.53 13.62
CA ALA A 11 -12.82 -30.39 14.50
C ALA A 11 -14.17 -29.71 14.19
N TRP A 12 -14.47 -29.50 12.93
CA TRP A 12 -15.72 -28.92 12.48
C TRP A 12 -16.93 -29.72 12.98
N ARG A 13 -16.89 -31.06 12.81
CA ARG A 13 -17.97 -31.95 13.23
C ARG A 13 -18.14 -32.00 14.75
N SER A 14 -17.06 -31.79 15.50
CA SER A 14 -17.08 -31.80 16.97
C SER A 14 -17.55 -30.48 17.58
N LEU A 15 -17.60 -29.41 16.81
CA LEU A 15 -17.95 -28.09 17.31
C LEU A 15 -19.48 -27.88 17.31
N PRO A 16 -20.02 -27.16 18.31
CA PRO A 16 -21.39 -26.67 18.25
C PRO A 16 -21.53 -25.59 17.17
N GLU A 17 -22.78 -25.22 16.85
CA GLU A 17 -23.06 -24.28 15.78
C GLU A 17 -22.31 -22.95 15.92
N GLY A 18 -22.24 -22.37 17.12
CA GLY A 18 -21.49 -21.15 17.37
C GLY A 18 -19.99 -21.30 17.14
N GLY A 19 -19.42 -22.45 17.52
CA GLY A 19 -18.02 -22.78 17.26
C GLY A 19 -17.71 -22.95 15.78
N ARG A 20 -18.63 -23.54 15.02
CA ARG A 20 -18.49 -23.69 13.58
C ARG A 20 -18.49 -22.35 12.86
N ALA A 21 -19.35 -21.43 13.27
CA ALA A 21 -19.41 -20.07 12.73
C ALA A 21 -18.08 -19.34 12.98
N SER A 22 -17.52 -19.44 14.18
CA SER A 22 -16.23 -18.85 14.54
C SER A 22 -15.09 -19.44 13.71
N LEU A 23 -15.07 -20.74 13.50
CA LEU A 23 -14.06 -21.42 12.70
C LEU A 23 -14.11 -20.96 11.25
N LEU A 24 -15.30 -20.83 10.70
CA LEU A 24 -15.50 -20.35 9.33
C LEU A 24 -15.02 -18.89 9.17
N ASP A 25 -15.37 -18.02 10.10
CA ASP A 25 -14.93 -16.63 10.12
C ASP A 25 -13.40 -16.53 10.18
N TYR A 26 -12.76 -17.34 11.00
CA TYR A 26 -11.31 -17.38 11.11
C TYR A 26 -10.65 -17.86 9.81
N ALA A 27 -11.21 -18.88 9.19
CA ALA A 27 -10.71 -19.40 7.92
C ALA A 27 -10.84 -18.36 6.80
N GLU A 28 -11.95 -17.66 6.73
CA GLU A 28 -12.16 -16.57 5.77
C GLU A 28 -11.19 -15.41 6.01
N PHE A 29 -10.95 -15.07 7.26
CA PHE A 29 -9.95 -14.05 7.63
C PHE A 29 -8.55 -14.42 7.14
N LEU A 30 -8.13 -15.68 7.31
CA LEU A 30 -6.84 -16.15 6.82
C LEU A 30 -6.74 -16.11 5.30
N GLN A 31 -7.81 -16.45 4.59
CA GLN A 31 -7.87 -16.35 3.13
C GLN A 31 -7.70 -14.91 2.66
N GLN A 32 -8.37 -13.96 3.31
CA GLN A 32 -8.26 -12.53 2.99
C GLN A 32 -6.85 -12.01 3.20
N ARG A 33 -6.19 -12.42 4.30
CA ARG A 33 -4.79 -12.05 4.56
C ARG A 33 -3.85 -12.56 3.48
N GLN A 34 -4.04 -13.78 3.03
CA GLN A 34 -3.19 -14.37 2.00
C GLN A 34 -3.42 -13.69 0.65
N THR A 35 -4.66 -13.37 0.30
CA THR A 35 -4.99 -12.63 -0.91
C THR A 35 -4.35 -11.24 -0.89
N ALA A 36 -4.40 -10.54 0.26
CA ALA A 36 -3.75 -9.25 0.42
C ALA A 36 -2.22 -9.36 0.27
N ALA A 37 -1.61 -10.40 0.83
CA ALA A 37 -0.17 -10.67 0.69
C ALA A 37 0.20 -10.95 -0.78
N ILE A 38 -0.60 -11.72 -1.51
CA ILE A 38 -0.42 -11.99 -2.93
C ILE A 38 -0.55 -10.69 -3.73
N ALA A 39 -1.52 -9.84 -3.41
CA ALA A 39 -1.71 -8.55 -4.05
C ALA A 39 -0.50 -7.63 -3.83
N VAL A 40 0.11 -7.65 -2.63
CA VAL A 40 1.34 -6.90 -2.34
C VAL A 40 2.51 -7.43 -3.18
N GLU A 41 2.63 -8.73 -3.35
CA GLU A 41 3.67 -9.34 -4.20
C GLU A 41 3.50 -8.96 -5.68
N ALA A 42 2.25 -8.73 -6.10
CA ALA A 42 1.94 -8.31 -7.47
C ALA A 42 2.10 -6.80 -7.70
N VAL A 43 2.48 -6.02 -6.69
CA VAL A 43 2.69 -4.57 -6.81
C VAL A 43 3.87 -4.30 -7.76
N PRO A 44 3.69 -3.43 -8.79
CA PRO A 44 4.78 -3.05 -9.66
C PRO A 44 5.95 -2.43 -8.88
N GLN A 45 7.18 -2.78 -9.28
CA GLN A 45 8.41 -2.27 -8.64
C GLN A 45 9.06 -1.14 -9.43
N THR A 46 8.44 -0.74 -10.53
CA THR A 46 8.87 0.42 -11.33
C THR A 46 7.75 1.44 -11.38
N PRO A 47 8.07 2.74 -11.47
CA PRO A 47 7.03 3.77 -11.56
C PRO A 47 6.16 3.58 -12.79
N LEU A 48 4.86 3.81 -12.63
CA LEU A 48 3.92 3.82 -13.74
C LEU A 48 4.04 5.14 -14.50
N ASP A 49 3.76 5.10 -15.80
CA ASP A 49 3.80 6.30 -16.65
C ASP A 49 2.44 7.02 -16.59
N ILE A 50 2.26 7.85 -15.56
CA ILE A 50 1.06 8.65 -15.40
C ILE A 50 1.45 10.12 -15.57
N PRO A 51 1.02 10.77 -16.67
CA PRO A 51 1.44 12.15 -16.96
C PRO A 51 0.82 13.14 -15.99
N ARG A 52 1.56 14.21 -15.70
CA ARG A 52 1.09 15.33 -14.89
C ARG A 52 0.09 16.17 -15.68
N PRO A 53 -1.15 16.36 -15.20
CA PRO A 53 -2.12 17.27 -15.83
C PRO A 53 -1.64 18.73 -15.79
N ARG A 54 -2.13 19.55 -16.71
CA ARG A 54 -1.81 20.99 -16.73
C ARG A 54 -2.35 21.70 -15.49
N GLU A 55 -3.57 21.37 -15.10
CA GLU A 55 -4.21 21.90 -13.91
C GLU A 55 -4.45 20.76 -12.93
N GLU A 56 -3.72 20.77 -11.82
CA GLU A 56 -3.81 19.72 -10.82
C GLU A 56 -3.82 20.37 -9.44
N SER A 57 -4.74 19.93 -8.57
CA SER A 57 -4.71 20.28 -7.16
C SER A 57 -3.65 19.46 -6.45
N VAL A 58 -3.19 19.94 -5.27
CA VAL A 58 -2.20 19.21 -4.48
C VAL A 58 -2.72 17.82 -4.09
N ILE A 59 -4.00 17.71 -3.72
CA ILE A 59 -4.61 16.41 -3.37
C ILE A 59 -4.61 15.46 -4.57
N LYS A 60 -4.96 15.95 -5.75
CA LYS A 60 -4.93 15.15 -6.98
C LYS A 60 -3.51 14.71 -7.31
N ALA A 61 -2.52 15.59 -7.10
CA ALA A 61 -1.11 15.26 -7.30
C ALA A 61 -0.65 14.15 -6.37
N VAL A 62 -1.02 14.20 -5.09
CA VAL A 62 -0.70 13.13 -4.12
C VAL A 62 -1.30 11.81 -4.58
N ARG A 63 -2.56 11.80 -5.02
CA ARG A 63 -3.20 10.59 -5.53
C ARG A 63 -2.50 10.06 -6.78
N ARG A 64 -2.14 10.95 -7.71
CA ARG A 64 -1.42 10.58 -8.92
C ARG A 64 -0.06 9.97 -8.60
N LEU A 65 0.69 10.58 -7.68
CA LEU A 65 2.01 10.10 -7.28
C LEU A 65 1.93 8.78 -6.51
N ASN A 66 0.92 8.59 -5.65
CA ASN A 66 0.67 7.31 -5.01
C ASN A 66 0.40 6.21 -6.03
N ALA A 67 -0.36 6.51 -7.08
CA ALA A 67 -0.62 5.56 -8.17
C ALA A 67 0.62 5.32 -9.03
N THR A 68 1.46 6.35 -9.23
CA THR A 68 2.71 6.26 -9.99
C THR A 68 3.75 5.38 -9.28
N TYR A 69 3.81 5.47 -7.94
CA TYR A 69 4.79 4.75 -7.11
C TYR A 69 4.11 3.78 -6.13
N PRO A 70 3.41 2.75 -6.61
CA PRO A 70 2.69 1.84 -5.72
C PRO A 70 3.62 1.07 -4.77
N MET A 71 4.90 0.90 -5.12
CA MET A 71 5.90 0.24 -4.28
C MET A 71 6.24 1.04 -3.00
N LEU A 72 5.86 2.32 -2.92
CA LEU A 72 6.15 3.18 -1.77
C LEU A 72 4.97 3.31 -0.80
N GLU A 73 3.90 2.54 -0.98
CA GLU A 73 2.66 2.64 -0.19
C GLU A 73 2.89 2.51 1.32
N SER A 74 3.83 1.67 1.73
CA SER A 74 4.13 1.42 3.15
C SER A 74 5.27 2.27 3.72
N ASP A 75 5.78 3.23 2.98
CA ASP A 75 6.88 4.09 3.44
C ASP A 75 6.35 5.21 4.34
N HIS A 76 6.55 5.05 5.65
CA HIS A 76 6.09 6.03 6.65
C HIS A 76 6.86 7.35 6.58
N SER A 77 8.14 7.33 6.20
CA SER A 77 8.91 8.57 6.07
C SER A 77 8.42 9.40 4.88
N LEU A 78 8.01 8.75 3.80
CA LEU A 78 7.36 9.39 2.67
C LEU A 78 6.05 10.06 3.10
N LEU A 79 5.23 9.36 3.87
CA LEU A 79 3.97 9.89 4.37
C LEU A 79 4.17 11.16 5.20
N ASN A 80 5.19 11.18 6.07
CA ASN A 80 5.54 12.34 6.87
C ASN A 80 5.96 13.53 5.99
N GLU A 81 6.75 13.31 4.97
CA GLU A 81 7.18 14.36 4.05
C GLU A 81 6.02 14.90 3.22
N VAL A 82 5.12 14.04 2.75
CA VAL A 82 3.89 14.45 2.06
C VAL A 82 3.03 15.31 2.98
N SER A 83 2.84 14.91 4.22
CA SER A 83 2.08 15.68 5.22
C SER A 83 2.69 17.06 5.45
N THR A 84 4.01 17.16 5.49
CA THR A 84 4.71 18.45 5.61
C THR A 84 4.40 19.37 4.42
N GLN A 85 4.43 18.85 3.20
CA GLN A 85 4.12 19.63 2.00
C GLN A 85 2.66 20.06 1.97
N MET A 86 1.74 19.20 2.39
CA MET A 86 0.32 19.55 2.51
C MET A 86 0.11 20.69 3.50
N THR A 87 0.80 20.64 4.63
CA THR A 87 0.75 21.71 5.65
C THR A 87 1.24 23.05 5.08
N ARG A 88 2.33 23.05 4.34
CA ARG A 88 2.86 24.24 3.69
C ARG A 88 1.85 24.88 2.74
N HIS A 89 1.17 24.04 1.96
CA HIS A 89 0.15 24.51 1.03
C HIS A 89 -1.09 25.07 1.76
N ILE A 90 -1.61 24.32 2.73
CA ILE A 90 -2.88 24.64 3.40
C ILE A 90 -2.71 25.80 4.40
N ILE A 91 -1.66 25.77 5.21
CA ILE A 91 -1.46 26.70 6.32
C ILE A 91 -0.61 27.91 5.91
N HIS A 92 0.45 27.69 5.13
CA HIS A 92 1.38 28.75 4.74
C HIS A 92 1.06 29.36 3.37
N GLY A 93 0.06 28.85 2.66
CA GLY A 93 -0.40 29.40 1.40
C GLY A 93 0.57 29.25 0.24
N GLU A 94 1.49 28.29 0.28
CA GLU A 94 2.38 28.03 -0.84
C GLU A 94 1.59 27.63 -2.09
N LYS A 95 2.06 28.08 -3.26
CA LYS A 95 1.38 27.79 -4.52
C LYS A 95 1.35 26.28 -4.80
N ALA A 96 0.23 25.81 -5.34
CA ALA A 96 0.03 24.40 -5.67
C ALA A 96 1.15 23.88 -6.57
N ASP A 97 1.52 24.60 -7.62
CA ASP A 97 2.56 24.17 -8.56
C ASP A 97 3.90 23.93 -7.86
N SER A 98 4.31 24.82 -6.97
CA SER A 98 5.55 24.67 -6.20
C SER A 98 5.51 23.46 -5.29
N VAL A 99 4.39 23.24 -4.62
CA VAL A 99 4.20 22.08 -3.73
C VAL A 99 4.19 20.77 -4.53
N ILE A 100 3.54 20.76 -5.68
CA ILE A 100 3.50 19.59 -6.56
C ILE A 100 4.91 19.25 -7.07
N ASP A 101 5.70 20.25 -7.44
CA ASP A 101 7.09 20.06 -7.87
C ASP A 101 7.92 19.42 -6.75
N GLN A 102 7.73 19.87 -5.51
CA GLN A 102 8.40 19.27 -4.36
C GLN A 102 7.94 17.83 -4.08
N LEU A 103 6.65 17.57 -4.22
CA LEU A 103 6.10 16.22 -4.06
C LEU A 103 6.69 15.26 -5.09
N GLU A 104 6.77 15.66 -6.35
CA GLU A 104 7.38 14.84 -7.40
C GLU A 104 8.83 14.51 -7.07
N LEU A 105 9.60 15.48 -6.60
CA LEU A 105 10.99 15.28 -6.18
C LEU A 105 11.09 14.33 -5.00
N ILE A 106 10.24 14.47 -4.00
CA ILE A 106 10.22 13.63 -2.79
C ILE A 106 9.92 12.18 -3.17
N PHE A 107 8.89 11.93 -3.97
CA PHE A 107 8.54 10.57 -4.42
C PHE A 107 9.68 9.95 -5.22
N ARG A 108 10.30 10.72 -6.10
CA ARG A 108 11.44 10.26 -6.90
C ARG A 108 12.63 9.87 -6.02
N GLN A 109 12.97 10.70 -5.04
CA GLN A 109 14.05 10.41 -4.10
C GLN A 109 13.77 9.16 -3.26
N LYS A 110 12.55 8.99 -2.81
CA LYS A 110 12.15 7.78 -2.05
C LYS A 110 12.20 6.53 -2.93
N TYR A 111 11.78 6.65 -4.17
CA TYR A 111 11.89 5.55 -5.14
C TYR A 111 13.34 5.17 -5.38
N ASP A 112 14.22 6.13 -5.61
CA ASP A 112 15.64 5.88 -5.85
C ASP A 112 16.28 5.19 -4.64
N ALA A 113 15.95 5.61 -3.42
CA ALA A 113 16.43 4.96 -2.18
C ALA A 113 15.88 3.54 -2.06
N HIS A 114 14.60 3.32 -2.34
CA HIS A 114 13.97 2.00 -2.32
C HIS A 114 14.61 1.05 -3.34
N SER A 115 14.84 1.53 -4.54
CA SER A 115 15.46 0.77 -5.62
C SER A 115 16.92 0.40 -5.28
N ALA A 116 17.67 1.33 -4.68
CA ALA A 116 19.04 1.09 -4.24
C ALA A 116 19.10 0.04 -3.13
N LEU A 117 18.20 0.09 -2.15
CA LEU A 117 18.10 -0.91 -1.08
C LEU A 117 17.78 -2.29 -1.64
N LYS A 118 16.86 -2.38 -2.61
CA LYS A 118 16.47 -3.63 -3.24
C LYS A 118 17.61 -4.21 -4.08
N ALA A 119 18.37 -3.36 -4.78
CA ALA A 119 19.51 -3.77 -5.59
C ALA A 119 20.69 -4.26 -4.74
N SER A 120 20.85 -3.74 -3.51
CA SER A 120 21.92 -4.16 -2.59
C SER A 120 21.48 -5.29 -1.65
N ALA A 121 20.24 -5.75 -1.69
CA ALA A 121 19.78 -6.92 -0.94
C ALA A 121 20.45 -8.20 -1.49
N PRO A 122 20.95 -9.07 -0.62
CA PRO A 122 21.56 -10.33 -1.04
C PRO A 122 20.54 -11.30 -1.65
#